data_b3dc59d753ba74d446a09bd827f5381f
#
_entry.id   b3dc59d753ba74d446a09bd827f5381f
#
_cell.length_a   1.000
_cell.length_b   1.000
_cell.length_c   1.000
_cell.angle_alpha   90.00
_cell.angle_beta   90.00
_cell.angle_gamma   90.00
#
_symmetry.space_group_name_H-M   'P 1'
#
loop_
_entity.id
_entity.type
_entity.pdbx_description
1 polymer ?
#
loop_
_entity_poly.entity_id
_entity_poly.type
_entity_poly.pdbx_seq_one_letter_code
_entity_poly.pdbx_strand_id
1 'polypeptide(L)'
;MERSKACPDCRLGPQRRRGDTLERMNRKGRIRHSLAYWCLNATDWQWSIDRICENAMLLGCVSVELAPPELWPVVFRHGLKNALSLNGMPDPVFARGLNNLKYHEEVIARTKAMIDQSADNGVPNVIAFTGYKWREAGDPGSGEIPKSEGADNTVKGLRELAQYAAPRNVTIVLEQLNTRDDSHPMKGHPGYQGDDIDYCAEIVRQVDSPHAKLLFDVYHVAIMNGDVIRRLRQYAKWIGHIHVAGVPGRGELDDCQEIHYPAVMRTLVEIGYTGYVGQEFIPTRDPDAGLAEAIEACDV
;
A
#
# COMPACT_ATOMS: atom_id res chain seq x y z
N MET A 1 -9.72 -10.04 -26.62
CA MET A 1 -9.27 -9.18 -25.51
C MET A 1 -9.43 -7.74 -25.99
N GLU A 2 -10.57 -7.16 -25.70
CA GLU A 2 -10.79 -5.73 -26.01
C GLU A 2 -10.09 -4.90 -24.94
N ARG A 3 -9.20 -4.00 -25.40
CA ARG A 3 -8.60 -2.98 -24.54
C ARG A 3 -9.74 -2.12 -23.99
N SER A 4 -9.87 -2.01 -22.69
CA SER A 4 -10.73 -1.04 -22.02
C SER A 4 -10.41 0.33 -22.62
N LYS A 5 -11.34 0.91 -23.35
CA LYS A 5 -11.19 2.23 -23.96
C LYS A 5 -11.21 3.26 -22.84
N ALA A 6 -10.09 3.90 -22.58
CA ALA A 6 -10.02 5.10 -21.74
C ALA A 6 -11.06 6.12 -22.21
N CYS A 7 -11.65 6.85 -21.27
CA CYS A 7 -12.61 7.92 -21.55
C CYS A 7 -12.00 8.91 -22.58
N PRO A 8 -12.66 9.21 -23.73
CA PRO A 8 -12.09 10.06 -24.76
C PRO A 8 -11.79 11.50 -24.31
N ASP A 9 -12.51 11.99 -23.31
CA ASP A 9 -12.43 13.38 -22.84
C ASP A 9 -11.34 13.61 -21.78
N CYS A 10 -10.71 12.56 -21.25
CA CYS A 10 -9.64 12.66 -20.25
C CYS A 10 -8.25 12.97 -20.86
N ARG A 11 -8.15 13.29 -22.15
CA ARG A 11 -6.86 13.40 -22.86
C ARG A 11 -6.22 14.79 -22.88
N LEU A 12 -6.79 15.81 -22.27
CA LEU A 12 -6.33 17.20 -22.41
C LEU A 12 -5.98 17.86 -21.06
N GLY A 13 -5.04 17.28 -20.33
CA GLY A 13 -4.23 18.04 -19.37
C GLY A 13 -3.12 18.81 -20.13
N PRO A 14 -2.60 19.95 -19.63
CA PRO A 14 -1.57 20.71 -20.31
C PRO A 14 -0.32 19.87 -20.51
N GLN A 15 0.04 19.57 -21.76
CA GLN A 15 1.29 18.91 -22.12
C GLN A 15 2.46 19.84 -21.74
N ARG A 16 3.16 19.54 -20.64
CA ARG A 16 4.45 20.18 -20.35
C ARG A 16 5.46 19.74 -21.42
N ARG A 17 6.14 20.71 -22.03
CA ARG A 17 7.17 20.45 -23.04
C ARG A 17 8.38 19.78 -22.40
N ARG A 18 8.95 18.75 -23.03
CA ARG A 18 10.27 18.22 -22.68
C ARG A 18 11.29 19.37 -22.74
N GLY A 19 11.80 19.80 -21.60
CA GLY A 19 12.82 20.85 -21.51
C GLY A 19 12.64 21.85 -20.38
N ASP A 20 11.48 21.90 -19.72
CA ASP A 20 11.33 22.69 -18.50
C ASP A 20 12.09 21.97 -17.39
N THR A 21 13.13 22.61 -16.84
CA THR A 21 13.77 22.20 -15.58
C THR A 21 12.67 22.13 -14.53
N LEU A 22 12.35 20.90 -14.07
CA LEU A 22 11.41 20.68 -12.99
C LEU A 22 12.00 21.35 -11.75
N GLU A 23 11.60 22.58 -11.46
CA GLU A 23 11.85 23.19 -10.16
C GLU A 23 11.19 22.30 -9.11
N ARG A 24 11.95 21.97 -8.05
CA ARG A 24 11.46 21.18 -6.92
C ARG A 24 10.15 21.78 -6.44
N MET A 25 9.06 21.01 -6.53
CA MET A 25 7.72 21.48 -6.18
C MET A 25 7.70 21.89 -4.70
N ASN A 26 7.25 23.11 -4.42
CA ASN A 26 7.12 23.60 -3.05
C ASN A 26 5.88 22.96 -2.42
N ARG A 27 6.08 22.02 -1.48
CA ARG A 27 5.02 21.27 -0.80
C ARG A 27 4.56 21.97 0.48
N LYS A 28 3.27 21.78 0.82
CA LYS A 28 2.71 22.28 2.09
C LYS A 28 3.28 21.55 3.30
N GLY A 29 3.86 20.37 3.10
CA GLY A 29 4.64 19.62 4.09
C GLY A 29 3.82 18.91 5.17
N ARG A 30 2.47 18.89 5.06
CA ARG A 30 1.59 18.22 6.02
C ARG A 30 1.44 16.73 5.73
N ILE A 31 1.65 16.31 4.49
CA ILE A 31 1.62 14.92 4.04
C ILE A 31 3.03 14.47 3.67
N ARG A 32 3.45 13.32 4.18
CA ARG A 32 4.72 12.69 3.85
C ARG A 32 4.53 11.71 2.70
N HIS A 33 4.72 12.22 1.48
CA HIS A 33 4.51 11.42 0.27
C HIS A 33 5.59 10.36 0.06
N SER A 34 5.18 9.20 -0.42
CA SER A 34 6.02 8.06 -0.81
C SER A 34 5.60 7.54 -2.18
N LEU A 35 6.51 6.93 -2.96
CA LEU A 35 6.21 6.25 -4.21
C LEU A 35 6.38 4.75 -4.06
N ALA A 36 5.38 3.97 -4.46
CA ALA A 36 5.47 2.51 -4.50
C ALA A 36 6.30 2.05 -5.71
N TYR A 37 7.41 1.36 -5.44
CA TYR A 37 8.37 0.93 -6.46
C TYR A 37 7.75 0.06 -7.55
N TRP A 38 6.96 -0.95 -7.17
CA TRP A 38 6.44 -1.93 -8.12
C TRP A 38 5.51 -1.32 -9.17
N CYS A 39 4.79 -0.24 -8.84
CA CYS A 39 3.89 0.45 -9.77
C CYS A 39 4.61 1.03 -11.00
N LEU A 40 5.90 1.34 -10.85
CA LEU A 40 6.71 1.98 -11.87
C LEU A 40 7.73 1.01 -12.50
N ASN A 41 8.17 0.01 -11.76
CA ASN A 41 9.18 -0.95 -12.22
C ASN A 41 8.57 -2.21 -12.83
N ALA A 42 7.57 -2.84 -12.17
CA ALA A 42 6.99 -4.12 -12.58
C ALA A 42 5.87 -3.98 -13.61
N THR A 43 5.63 -2.79 -14.12
CA THR A 43 4.65 -2.45 -15.17
C THR A 43 5.33 -2.29 -16.53
N ASP A 44 4.57 -1.93 -17.55
CA ASP A 44 5.09 -1.63 -18.91
C ASP A 44 6.14 -0.51 -18.92
N TRP A 45 6.20 0.31 -17.86
CA TRP A 45 7.12 1.45 -17.75
C TRP A 45 8.55 1.06 -17.40
N GLN A 46 8.76 0.00 -16.64
CA GLN A 46 10.07 -0.58 -16.29
C GLN A 46 11.12 0.45 -15.83
N TRP A 47 10.69 1.41 -15.00
CA TRP A 47 11.61 2.42 -14.48
C TRP A 47 12.67 1.80 -13.58
N SER A 48 13.91 2.26 -13.74
CA SER A 48 14.99 1.91 -12.80
C SER A 48 14.74 2.57 -11.43
N ILE A 49 15.33 2.00 -10.40
CA ILE A 49 15.23 2.56 -9.03
C ILE A 49 15.80 3.99 -8.96
N ASP A 50 16.89 4.29 -9.68
CA ASP A 50 17.46 5.64 -9.73
C ASP A 50 16.46 6.64 -10.33
N ARG A 51 15.80 6.30 -11.46
CA ARG A 51 14.76 7.15 -12.05
C ARG A 51 13.58 7.39 -11.10
N ILE A 52 13.14 6.35 -10.37
CA ILE A 52 12.05 6.46 -9.38
C ILE A 52 12.47 7.42 -8.26
N CYS A 53 13.69 7.27 -7.74
CA CYS A 53 14.22 8.15 -6.69
C CYS A 53 14.37 9.60 -7.15
N GLU A 54 14.90 9.84 -8.35
CA GLU A 54 15.02 11.17 -8.93
C GLU A 54 13.65 11.84 -9.07
N ASN A 55 12.66 11.10 -9.57
CA ASN A 55 11.29 11.60 -9.70
C ASN A 55 10.66 11.89 -8.33
N ALA A 56 10.82 10.99 -7.36
CA ALA A 56 10.38 11.20 -5.99
C ALA A 56 10.95 12.49 -5.39
N MET A 57 12.24 12.76 -5.58
CA MET A 57 12.89 13.98 -5.10
C MET A 57 12.34 15.24 -5.79
N LEU A 58 12.17 15.22 -7.11
CA LEU A 58 11.60 16.33 -7.88
C LEU A 58 10.17 16.66 -7.42
N LEU A 59 9.38 15.63 -7.14
CA LEU A 59 8.02 15.77 -6.65
C LEU A 59 7.92 16.12 -5.16
N GLY A 60 9.03 16.23 -4.44
CA GLY A 60 9.04 16.52 -3.01
C GLY A 60 8.59 15.37 -2.13
N CYS A 61 8.58 14.14 -2.64
CA CYS A 61 8.39 12.94 -1.84
C CYS A 61 9.59 12.74 -0.89
N VAL A 62 9.35 12.06 0.21
CA VAL A 62 10.38 11.78 1.22
C VAL A 62 10.75 10.29 1.30
N SER A 63 10.06 9.46 0.53
CA SER A 63 10.21 8.01 0.56
C SER A 63 9.93 7.37 -0.82
N VAL A 64 10.60 6.23 -1.05
CA VAL A 64 10.23 5.20 -2.01
C VAL A 64 10.05 3.91 -1.23
N GLU A 65 8.97 3.17 -1.46
CA GLU A 65 8.60 2.00 -0.66
C GLU A 65 8.35 0.75 -1.49
N LEU A 66 8.24 -0.41 -0.82
CA LEU A 66 8.02 -1.72 -1.43
C LEU A 66 9.10 -2.11 -2.45
N ALA A 67 10.25 -1.47 -2.42
CA ALA A 67 11.42 -1.90 -3.16
C ALA A 67 12.06 -3.11 -2.47
N PRO A 68 12.62 -4.07 -3.24
CA PRO A 68 13.36 -5.19 -2.66
C PRO A 68 14.60 -4.70 -1.89
N PRO A 69 15.03 -5.41 -0.83
CA PRO A 69 16.07 -4.94 0.09
C PRO A 69 17.41 -4.60 -0.56
N GLU A 70 17.77 -5.29 -1.63
CA GLU A 70 19.00 -5.04 -2.39
C GLU A 70 19.02 -3.66 -3.07
N LEU A 71 17.88 -3.02 -3.24
CA LEU A 71 17.75 -1.67 -3.82
C LEU A 71 17.70 -0.56 -2.77
N TRP A 72 17.52 -0.87 -1.47
CA TRP A 72 17.45 0.15 -0.42
C TRP A 72 18.68 1.05 -0.33
N PRO A 73 19.94 0.54 -0.54
CA PRO A 73 21.10 1.43 -0.56
C PRO A 73 21.03 2.51 -1.63
N VAL A 74 20.35 2.24 -2.76
CA VAL A 74 20.13 3.25 -3.81
C VAL A 74 19.15 4.31 -3.32
N VAL A 75 18.02 3.92 -2.73
CA VAL A 75 17.04 4.84 -2.14
C VAL A 75 17.71 5.77 -1.11
N PHE A 76 18.48 5.20 -0.21
CA PHE A 76 19.16 5.97 0.85
C PHE A 76 20.25 6.91 0.30
N ARG A 77 20.96 6.51 -0.77
CA ARG A 77 21.96 7.36 -1.44
C ARG A 77 21.33 8.62 -2.05
N HIS A 78 20.07 8.55 -2.49
CA HIS A 78 19.27 9.70 -2.94
C HIS A 78 18.74 10.55 -1.78
N GLY A 79 19.01 10.22 -0.51
CA GLY A 79 18.52 10.95 0.66
C GLY A 79 17.05 10.66 1.00
N LEU A 80 16.44 9.68 0.34
CA LEU A 80 15.09 9.23 0.59
C LEU A 80 15.05 8.17 1.71
N LYS A 81 13.86 7.96 2.28
CA LYS A 81 13.57 6.85 3.20
C LYS A 81 12.91 5.70 2.45
N ASN A 82 12.89 4.51 3.05
CA ASN A 82 11.95 3.47 2.70
C ASN A 82 10.86 3.43 3.79
N ALA A 83 9.61 3.70 3.44
CA ALA A 83 8.52 3.81 4.40
C ALA A 83 7.91 2.46 4.78
N LEU A 84 7.98 1.49 3.87
CA LEU A 84 7.31 0.20 3.99
C LEU A 84 8.09 -0.88 3.23
N SER A 85 8.38 -1.99 3.88
CA SER A 85 8.97 -3.17 3.25
C SER A 85 7.94 -4.27 3.00
N LEU A 86 8.26 -5.17 2.07
CA LEU A 86 7.54 -6.41 1.85
C LEU A 86 7.69 -7.37 3.05
N ASN A 87 6.86 -8.40 3.11
CA ASN A 87 6.88 -9.43 4.16
C ASN A 87 7.88 -10.59 3.90
N GLY A 88 8.64 -10.53 2.80
CA GLY A 88 9.60 -11.57 2.41
C GLY A 88 8.99 -12.83 1.78
N MET A 89 7.67 -12.88 1.60
CA MET A 89 7.02 -13.98 0.90
C MET A 89 7.26 -13.91 -0.61
N PRO A 90 7.33 -15.06 -1.30
CA PRO A 90 7.40 -15.06 -2.78
C PRO A 90 6.06 -14.62 -3.39
N ASP A 91 6.12 -14.14 -4.61
CA ASP A 91 4.92 -13.72 -5.36
C ASP A 91 3.95 -14.90 -5.63
N PRO A 92 2.65 -14.64 -5.53
CA PRO A 92 2.05 -13.41 -5.03
C PRO A 92 2.12 -13.35 -3.49
N VAL A 93 2.76 -12.28 -2.97
CA VAL A 93 3.12 -12.10 -1.55
C VAL A 93 1.94 -12.18 -0.57
N PHE A 94 0.73 -11.99 -1.07
CA PHE A 94 -0.53 -11.98 -0.31
C PHE A 94 -1.27 -13.34 -0.35
N ALA A 95 -0.83 -14.33 -1.15
CA ALA A 95 -1.58 -15.57 -1.33
C ALA A 95 -1.57 -16.46 -0.08
N ARG A 96 -0.38 -16.67 0.49
CA ARG A 96 -0.20 -17.37 1.76
C ARG A 96 -0.04 -16.35 2.87
N GLY A 97 -0.94 -16.36 3.83
CA GLY A 97 -0.99 -15.36 4.86
C GLY A 97 -1.28 -15.91 6.25
N LEU A 98 -1.57 -15.00 7.17
CA LEU A 98 -1.73 -15.31 8.59
C LEU A 98 -3.08 -15.95 8.95
N ASN A 99 -4.05 -16.00 8.03
CA ASN A 99 -5.35 -16.64 8.27
C ASN A 99 -5.29 -18.17 8.34
N ASN A 100 -4.20 -18.78 7.86
CA ASN A 100 -4.06 -20.22 7.75
C ASN A 100 -2.84 -20.72 8.54
N LEU A 101 -3.08 -21.47 9.61
CA LEU A 101 -2.01 -22.03 10.47
C LEU A 101 -1.01 -22.90 9.70
N LYS A 102 -1.42 -23.50 8.59
CA LYS A 102 -0.53 -24.27 7.71
C LYS A 102 0.68 -23.46 7.23
N TYR A 103 0.49 -22.16 7.02
CA TYR A 103 1.53 -21.29 6.48
C TYR A 103 2.23 -20.44 7.54
N HIS A 104 1.79 -20.50 8.82
CA HIS A 104 2.34 -19.65 9.89
C HIS A 104 3.85 -19.77 10.02
N GLU A 105 4.40 -20.97 10.02
CA GLU A 105 5.85 -21.18 10.16
C GLU A 105 6.63 -20.41 9.09
N GLU A 106 6.26 -20.58 7.83
CA GLU A 106 6.93 -19.89 6.70
C GLU A 106 6.70 -18.38 6.75
N VAL A 107 5.44 -17.93 6.87
CA VAL A 107 5.08 -16.51 6.84
C VAL A 107 5.74 -15.76 8.00
N ILE A 108 5.67 -16.32 9.21
CA ILE A 108 6.25 -15.70 10.40
C ILE A 108 7.78 -15.64 10.32
N ALA A 109 8.43 -16.72 9.90
CA ALA A 109 9.89 -16.74 9.76
C ALA A 109 10.39 -15.70 8.74
N ARG A 110 9.76 -15.63 7.56
CA ARG A 110 10.11 -14.67 6.52
C ARG A 110 9.84 -13.23 6.95
N THR A 111 8.68 -12.98 7.57
CA THR A 111 8.34 -11.65 8.07
C THR A 111 9.30 -11.21 9.18
N LYS A 112 9.72 -12.10 10.08
CA LYS A 112 10.76 -11.78 11.10
C LYS A 112 12.09 -11.40 10.45
N ALA A 113 12.52 -12.11 9.39
CA ALA A 113 13.73 -11.74 8.66
C ALA A 113 13.61 -10.34 8.03
N MET A 114 12.43 -9.98 7.51
CA MET A 114 12.19 -8.63 6.98
C MET A 114 12.11 -7.58 8.09
N ILE A 115 11.59 -7.92 9.28
CA ILE A 115 11.63 -7.04 10.45
C ILE A 115 13.07 -6.74 10.86
N ASP A 116 13.96 -7.75 10.90
CA ASP A 116 15.38 -7.55 11.22
C ASP A 116 16.05 -6.62 10.19
N GLN A 117 15.89 -6.90 8.89
CA GLN A 117 16.43 -6.05 7.83
C GLN A 117 15.87 -4.62 7.90
N SER A 118 14.57 -4.47 8.19
CA SER A 118 13.90 -3.18 8.32
C SER A 118 14.45 -2.39 9.50
N ALA A 119 14.65 -3.03 10.64
CA ALA A 119 15.24 -2.41 11.82
C ALA A 119 16.67 -1.93 11.57
N ASP A 120 17.51 -2.76 10.96
CA ASP A 120 18.91 -2.46 10.64
C ASP A 120 19.04 -1.26 9.67
N ASN A 121 18.02 -1.01 8.85
CA ASN A 121 18.01 0.04 7.83
C ASN A 121 17.05 1.21 8.15
N GLY A 122 16.43 1.23 9.32
CA GLY A 122 15.51 2.30 9.73
C GLY A 122 14.22 2.37 8.92
N VAL A 123 13.76 1.23 8.37
CA VAL A 123 12.47 1.08 7.69
C VAL A 123 11.39 0.86 8.77
N PRO A 124 10.39 1.75 8.90
CA PRO A 124 9.50 1.73 10.05
C PRO A 124 8.41 0.68 9.98
N ASN A 125 8.03 0.22 8.78
CA ASN A 125 6.88 -0.66 8.59
C ASN A 125 7.22 -1.89 7.75
N VAL A 126 6.60 -3.01 8.09
CA VAL A 126 6.58 -4.25 7.30
C VAL A 126 5.13 -4.61 7.01
N ILE A 127 4.80 -4.85 5.74
CA ILE A 127 3.44 -5.22 5.33
C ILE A 127 3.11 -6.66 5.77
N ALA A 128 1.84 -6.92 6.07
CA ALA A 128 1.32 -8.25 6.33
C ALA A 128 -0.03 -8.45 5.66
N PHE A 129 -0.37 -9.71 5.38
CA PHE A 129 -1.60 -10.10 4.71
C PHE A 129 -2.32 -11.21 5.47
N THR A 130 -3.67 -11.23 5.37
CA THR A 130 -4.44 -12.36 5.88
C THR A 130 -4.21 -13.62 5.06
N GLY A 131 -4.12 -13.49 3.74
CA GLY A 131 -4.03 -14.62 2.82
C GLY A 131 -5.34 -14.92 2.10
N TYR A 132 -5.29 -15.85 1.16
CA TYR A 132 -6.49 -16.37 0.52
C TYR A 132 -7.34 -17.17 1.51
N LYS A 133 -8.66 -17.15 1.31
CA LYS A 133 -9.64 -17.84 2.16
C LYS A 133 -9.65 -19.37 1.99
N TRP A 134 -8.92 -19.91 1.05
CA TRP A 134 -8.89 -21.35 0.80
C TRP A 134 -7.86 -22.07 1.66
N ARG A 135 -8.18 -23.33 2.03
CA ARG A 135 -7.28 -24.15 2.86
C ARG A 135 -5.96 -24.48 2.16
N GLU A 136 -5.97 -24.55 0.84
CA GLU A 136 -4.77 -24.54 -0.02
C GLU A 136 -4.76 -23.23 -0.79
N ALA A 137 -3.73 -22.39 -0.56
CA ALA A 137 -3.61 -21.13 -1.25
C ALA A 137 -3.56 -21.37 -2.78
N GLY A 138 -4.46 -20.72 -3.51
CA GLY A 138 -4.57 -20.88 -4.97
C GLY A 138 -5.45 -22.05 -5.45
N ASP A 139 -6.02 -22.87 -4.55
CA ASP A 139 -6.98 -23.91 -4.89
C ASP A 139 -8.36 -23.65 -4.25
N PRO A 140 -9.31 -23.03 -5.01
CA PRO A 140 -10.67 -22.82 -4.54
C PRO A 140 -11.42 -24.12 -4.20
N GLY A 141 -11.00 -25.26 -4.78
CA GLY A 141 -11.58 -26.58 -4.52
C GLY A 141 -11.21 -27.20 -3.17
N SER A 142 -10.20 -26.64 -2.48
CA SER A 142 -9.73 -27.14 -1.18
C SER A 142 -10.64 -26.82 0.01
N GLY A 143 -11.70 -26.06 -0.21
CA GLY A 143 -12.62 -25.58 0.82
C GLY A 143 -12.17 -24.27 1.46
N GLU A 144 -13.09 -23.57 2.11
CA GLU A 144 -12.84 -22.25 2.69
C GLU A 144 -12.47 -22.34 4.18
N ILE A 145 -11.63 -21.41 4.62
CA ILE A 145 -11.36 -21.09 6.03
C ILE A 145 -12.47 -20.13 6.47
N PRO A 146 -13.30 -20.47 7.48
CA PRO A 146 -14.29 -19.55 8.02
C PRO A 146 -13.66 -18.20 8.44
N LYS A 147 -14.35 -17.07 8.24
CA LYS A 147 -13.83 -15.75 8.62
C LYS A 147 -13.42 -15.67 10.09
N SER A 148 -14.17 -16.31 11.00
CA SER A 148 -13.80 -16.37 12.43
C SER A 148 -12.51 -17.13 12.68
N GLU A 149 -12.36 -18.34 12.07
CA GLU A 149 -11.11 -19.13 12.15
C GLU A 149 -9.92 -18.33 11.60
N GLY A 150 -10.10 -17.70 10.44
CA GLY A 150 -9.07 -16.87 9.81
C GLY A 150 -8.69 -15.64 10.64
N ALA A 151 -9.66 -15.01 11.30
CA ALA A 151 -9.41 -13.91 12.23
C ALA A 151 -8.56 -14.37 13.42
N ASP A 152 -8.96 -15.45 14.10
CA ASP A 152 -8.25 -15.99 15.25
C ASP A 152 -6.80 -16.36 14.90
N ASN A 153 -6.61 -17.01 13.76
CA ASN A 153 -5.28 -17.36 13.25
C ASN A 153 -4.45 -16.11 12.95
N THR A 154 -5.05 -15.10 12.29
CA THR A 154 -4.36 -13.84 11.96
C THR A 154 -3.97 -13.08 13.23
N VAL A 155 -4.85 -13.01 14.23
CA VAL A 155 -4.54 -12.42 15.55
C VAL A 155 -3.37 -13.11 16.21
N LYS A 156 -3.33 -14.45 16.18
CA LYS A 156 -2.22 -15.23 16.74
C LYS A 156 -0.88 -14.89 16.07
N GLY A 157 -0.86 -14.91 14.73
CA GLY A 157 0.36 -14.61 13.98
C GLY A 157 0.82 -13.16 14.14
N LEU A 158 -0.10 -12.20 14.09
CA LEU A 158 0.22 -10.78 14.30
C LEU A 158 0.73 -10.48 15.70
N ARG A 159 0.20 -11.15 16.75
CA ARG A 159 0.74 -11.00 18.12
C ARG A 159 2.18 -11.43 18.20
N GLU A 160 2.54 -12.57 17.63
CA GLU A 160 3.91 -13.06 17.59
C GLU A 160 4.83 -12.09 16.83
N LEU A 161 4.40 -11.61 15.66
CA LEU A 161 5.15 -10.65 14.88
C LEU A 161 5.29 -9.29 15.59
N ALA A 162 4.23 -8.78 16.22
CA ALA A 162 4.26 -7.53 16.95
C ALA A 162 5.18 -7.59 18.19
N GLN A 163 5.18 -8.70 18.92
CA GLN A 163 6.12 -8.93 20.03
C GLN A 163 7.57 -8.96 19.55
N TYR A 164 7.82 -9.55 18.38
CA TYR A 164 9.15 -9.59 17.78
C TYR A 164 9.59 -8.22 17.25
N ALA A 165 8.68 -7.45 16.69
CA ALA A 165 8.93 -6.13 16.10
C ALA A 165 9.12 -5.02 17.15
N ALA A 166 8.47 -5.13 18.33
CA ALA A 166 8.48 -4.10 19.35
C ALA A 166 9.88 -3.65 19.80
N PRO A 167 10.82 -4.53 20.20
CA PRO A 167 12.17 -4.11 20.59
C PRO A 167 13.01 -3.57 19.42
N ARG A 168 12.55 -3.74 18.18
CA ARG A 168 13.18 -3.30 16.93
C ARG A 168 12.60 -1.99 16.40
N ASN A 169 11.59 -1.45 17.08
CA ASN A 169 10.88 -0.23 16.67
C ASN A 169 10.31 -0.32 15.24
N VAL A 170 9.87 -1.51 14.83
CA VAL A 170 9.20 -1.78 13.57
C VAL A 170 7.72 -2.02 13.83
N THR A 171 6.85 -1.62 12.91
CA THR A 171 5.40 -1.84 12.97
C THR A 171 4.97 -2.78 11.84
N ILE A 172 4.16 -3.77 12.17
CA ILE A 172 3.52 -4.63 11.18
C ILE A 172 2.22 -3.97 10.77
N VAL A 173 2.01 -3.79 9.45
CA VAL A 173 0.81 -3.16 8.92
C VAL A 173 0.00 -4.17 8.09
N LEU A 174 -1.16 -4.56 8.61
CA LEU A 174 -2.08 -5.50 7.97
C LEU A 174 -2.86 -4.78 6.88
N GLU A 175 -2.75 -5.24 5.64
CA GLU A 175 -3.45 -4.65 4.49
C GLU A 175 -4.79 -5.35 4.21
N GLN A 176 -5.83 -4.52 4.01
CA GLN A 176 -7.09 -4.93 3.42
C GLN A 176 -7.00 -4.79 1.90
N LEU A 177 -7.43 -5.82 1.15
CA LEU A 177 -7.43 -5.83 -0.31
C LEU A 177 -8.85 -5.99 -0.85
N ASN A 178 -9.15 -5.43 -2.03
CA ASN A 178 -10.44 -5.67 -2.68
C ASN A 178 -10.47 -7.02 -3.42
N THR A 179 -11.65 -7.64 -3.44
CA THR A 179 -11.90 -8.92 -4.13
C THR A 179 -12.84 -8.76 -5.33
N ARG A 180 -13.22 -7.52 -5.68
CA ARG A 180 -14.24 -7.22 -6.69
C ARG A 180 -13.67 -6.96 -8.07
N ASP A 181 -12.47 -6.39 -8.17
CA ASP A 181 -11.82 -6.13 -9.46
C ASP A 181 -10.94 -7.33 -9.85
N ASP A 182 -11.35 -8.09 -10.86
CA ASP A 182 -10.61 -9.23 -11.40
C ASP A 182 -9.98 -8.93 -12.77
N SER A 183 -10.03 -7.68 -13.20
CA SER A 183 -9.55 -7.26 -14.53
C SER A 183 -8.03 -7.32 -14.71
N HIS A 184 -7.28 -7.34 -13.62
CA HIS A 184 -5.82 -7.43 -13.61
C HIS A 184 -5.32 -7.95 -12.26
N PRO A 185 -4.26 -8.78 -12.20
CA PRO A 185 -3.75 -9.39 -10.96
C PRO A 185 -3.40 -8.43 -9.83
N MET A 186 -3.10 -7.16 -10.16
CA MET A 186 -2.72 -6.14 -9.18
C MET A 186 -3.82 -5.08 -8.94
N LYS A 187 -5.03 -5.23 -9.53
CA LYS A 187 -6.15 -4.30 -9.30
C LYS A 187 -7.11 -4.78 -8.24
N GLY A 188 -7.25 -6.10 -8.10
CA GLY A 188 -8.01 -6.75 -7.06
C GLY A 188 -7.57 -8.20 -6.91
N HIS A 189 -7.98 -8.82 -5.81
CA HIS A 189 -7.46 -10.11 -5.38
C HIS A 189 -8.60 -11.07 -5.02
N PRO A 190 -9.35 -11.62 -6.02
CA PRO A 190 -10.44 -12.55 -5.76
C PRO A 190 -10.00 -13.71 -4.87
N GLY A 191 -10.74 -13.94 -3.79
CA GLY A 191 -10.42 -14.96 -2.80
C GLY A 191 -9.57 -14.51 -1.62
N TYR A 192 -9.09 -13.28 -1.60
CA TYR A 192 -8.42 -12.73 -0.41
C TYR A 192 -9.41 -12.65 0.77
N GLN A 193 -9.01 -13.09 1.98
CA GLN A 193 -9.95 -13.17 3.10
C GLN A 193 -10.15 -11.84 3.83
N GLY A 194 -9.11 -11.02 3.90
CA GLY A 194 -9.13 -9.70 4.54
C GLY A 194 -9.69 -8.60 3.62
N ASP A 195 -10.84 -8.84 3.01
CA ASP A 195 -11.46 -7.96 2.02
C ASP A 195 -12.41 -6.90 2.61
N ASP A 196 -12.44 -6.80 3.92
CA ASP A 196 -13.29 -5.88 4.67
C ASP A 196 -12.45 -5.14 5.71
N ILE A 197 -12.45 -3.79 5.65
CA ILE A 197 -11.65 -2.99 6.58
C ILE A 197 -12.14 -3.11 8.03
N ASP A 198 -13.44 -3.33 8.25
CA ASP A 198 -13.99 -3.52 9.60
C ASP A 198 -13.49 -4.86 10.19
N TYR A 199 -13.39 -5.90 9.36
CA TYR A 199 -12.79 -7.19 9.74
C TYR A 199 -11.31 -7.05 10.09
N CYS A 200 -10.52 -6.37 9.25
CA CYS A 200 -9.10 -6.15 9.51
C CYS A 200 -8.87 -5.27 10.76
N ALA A 201 -9.71 -4.25 10.96
CA ALA A 201 -9.63 -3.39 12.14
C ALA A 201 -9.94 -4.14 13.44
N GLU A 202 -10.90 -5.05 13.42
CA GLU A 202 -11.20 -5.91 14.58
C GLU A 202 -10.03 -6.84 14.91
N ILE A 203 -9.39 -7.43 13.90
CA ILE A 203 -8.16 -8.24 14.08
C ILE A 203 -7.08 -7.41 14.77
N VAL A 204 -6.76 -6.23 14.24
CA VAL A 204 -5.71 -5.36 14.82
C VAL A 204 -6.08 -4.92 16.23
N ARG A 205 -7.36 -4.61 16.50
CA ARG A 205 -7.86 -4.28 17.83
C ARG A 205 -7.64 -5.41 18.82
N GLN A 206 -7.89 -6.66 18.41
CA GLN A 206 -7.70 -7.85 19.26
C GLN A 206 -6.21 -8.17 19.49
N VAL A 207 -5.32 -7.82 18.57
CA VAL A 207 -3.86 -7.94 18.79
C VAL A 207 -3.41 -7.04 19.94
N ASP A 208 -4.00 -5.85 20.05
CA ASP A 208 -3.77 -4.85 21.11
C ASP A 208 -2.29 -4.49 21.30
N SER A 209 -1.62 -4.17 20.19
CA SER A 209 -0.21 -3.78 20.19
C SER A 209 0.01 -2.50 19.37
N PRO A 210 0.86 -1.56 19.85
CA PRO A 210 1.25 -0.40 19.05
C PRO A 210 2.08 -0.78 17.81
N HIS A 211 2.64 -2.00 17.79
CA HIS A 211 3.44 -2.53 16.69
C HIS A 211 2.65 -3.44 15.72
N ALA A 212 1.31 -3.46 15.84
CA ALA A 212 0.41 -4.06 14.86
C ALA A 212 -0.66 -3.03 14.50
N LYS A 213 -0.69 -2.60 13.26
CA LYS A 213 -1.55 -1.53 12.75
C LYS A 213 -2.21 -1.97 11.43
N LEU A 214 -3.08 -1.10 10.89
CA LEU A 214 -3.64 -1.23 9.56
C LEU A 214 -2.75 -0.52 8.53
N LEU A 215 -2.57 -1.13 7.39
CA LEU A 215 -2.37 -0.40 6.16
C LEU A 215 -3.76 -0.12 5.60
N PHE A 216 -4.13 1.15 5.59
CA PHE A 216 -5.42 1.61 5.06
C PHE A 216 -5.20 2.06 3.61
N ASP A 217 -5.44 1.15 2.67
CA ASP A 217 -5.43 1.48 1.25
C ASP A 217 -6.80 2.08 0.87
N VAL A 218 -6.78 3.38 0.54
CA VAL A 218 -7.99 4.14 0.18
C VAL A 218 -8.69 3.54 -1.04
N TYR A 219 -7.92 3.05 -2.02
CA TYR A 219 -8.46 2.39 -3.21
C TYR A 219 -9.25 1.12 -2.86
N HIS A 220 -8.64 0.22 -2.10
CA HIS A 220 -9.28 -1.04 -1.73
C HIS A 220 -10.49 -0.82 -0.81
N VAL A 221 -10.38 0.10 0.16
CA VAL A 221 -11.48 0.43 1.07
C VAL A 221 -12.65 1.07 0.32
N ALA A 222 -12.40 1.97 -0.64
CA ALA A 222 -13.45 2.60 -1.42
C ALA A 222 -14.28 1.57 -2.20
N ILE A 223 -13.62 0.60 -2.84
CA ILE A 223 -14.27 -0.46 -3.62
C ILE A 223 -15.12 -1.39 -2.73
N MET A 224 -14.57 -1.82 -1.59
CA MET A 224 -15.22 -2.83 -0.75
C MET A 224 -16.26 -2.24 0.20
N ASN A 225 -15.92 -1.15 0.87
CA ASN A 225 -16.67 -0.62 1.99
C ASN A 225 -17.25 0.78 1.74
N GLY A 226 -16.58 1.63 0.95
CA GLY A 226 -16.94 3.03 0.81
C GLY A 226 -16.78 3.82 2.12
N ASP A 227 -17.37 5.02 2.18
CA ASP A 227 -17.42 5.86 3.40
C ASP A 227 -16.03 6.10 4.03
N VAL A 228 -15.05 6.35 3.16
CA VAL A 228 -13.62 6.41 3.47
C VAL A 228 -13.32 7.39 4.61
N ILE A 229 -13.86 8.62 4.54
CA ILE A 229 -13.57 9.68 5.52
C ILE A 229 -14.03 9.31 6.93
N ARG A 230 -15.23 8.75 7.07
CA ARG A 230 -15.72 8.29 8.38
C ARG A 230 -14.86 7.16 8.91
N ARG A 231 -14.46 6.21 8.07
CA ARG A 231 -13.60 5.06 8.45
C ARG A 231 -12.20 5.49 8.84
N LEU A 232 -11.60 6.47 8.19
CA LEU A 232 -10.33 7.07 8.61
C LEU A 232 -10.41 7.64 10.03
N ARG A 233 -11.49 8.38 10.35
CA ARG A 233 -11.71 8.90 11.71
C ARG A 233 -11.96 7.79 12.72
N GLN A 234 -12.75 6.79 12.35
CA GLN A 234 -13.10 5.65 13.22
C GLN A 234 -11.86 4.82 13.59
N TYR A 235 -10.96 4.59 12.63
CA TYR A 235 -9.79 3.73 12.81
C TYR A 235 -8.49 4.49 13.02
N ALA A 236 -8.52 5.81 13.22
CA ALA A 236 -7.36 6.69 13.30
C ALA A 236 -6.20 6.15 14.16
N LYS A 237 -6.48 5.64 15.36
CA LYS A 237 -5.46 5.14 16.30
C LYS A 237 -4.79 3.84 15.84
N TRP A 238 -5.43 3.09 14.93
CA TRP A 238 -4.92 1.81 14.42
C TRP A 238 -4.26 1.92 13.04
N ILE A 239 -4.32 3.06 12.37
CA ILE A 239 -3.68 3.26 11.06
C ILE A 239 -2.18 3.46 11.25
N GLY A 240 -1.38 2.63 10.56
CA GLY A 240 0.09 2.71 10.52
C GLY A 240 0.63 3.19 9.19
N HIS A 241 -0.08 2.92 8.09
CA HIS A 241 0.31 3.30 6.75
C HIS A 241 -0.91 3.59 5.87
N ILE A 242 -0.73 4.42 4.84
CA ILE A 242 -1.79 4.78 3.89
C ILE A 242 -1.29 4.52 2.46
N HIS A 243 -2.14 3.85 1.65
CA HIS A 243 -1.98 3.79 0.21
C HIS A 243 -3.12 4.53 -0.52
N VAL A 244 -2.82 5.02 -1.73
CA VAL A 244 -3.78 5.74 -2.57
C VAL A 244 -3.65 5.36 -4.04
N ALA A 245 -4.79 5.19 -4.72
CA ALA A 245 -4.90 5.00 -6.16
C ALA A 245 -6.29 5.39 -6.65
N GLY A 246 -6.46 5.70 -7.93
CA GLY A 246 -7.74 6.08 -8.52
C GLY A 246 -8.72 4.91 -8.62
N VAL A 247 -9.99 5.15 -8.31
CA VAL A 247 -11.11 4.24 -8.53
C VAL A 247 -11.97 4.80 -9.65
N PRO A 248 -12.32 4.00 -10.67
CA PRO A 248 -11.99 2.59 -10.87
C PRO A 248 -10.58 2.36 -11.44
N GLY A 249 -10.10 1.11 -11.31
CA GLY A 249 -9.00 0.58 -12.11
C GLY A 249 -7.60 0.81 -11.59
N ARG A 250 -7.43 1.29 -10.35
CA ARG A 250 -6.13 1.53 -9.68
C ARG A 250 -5.20 2.45 -10.49
N GLY A 251 -5.81 3.40 -11.22
CA GLY A 251 -5.08 4.36 -12.08
C GLY A 251 -4.74 5.66 -11.35
N GLU A 252 -4.52 6.70 -12.15
CA GLU A 252 -4.16 8.05 -11.71
C GLU A 252 -5.19 8.67 -10.76
N LEU A 253 -4.76 9.66 -9.97
CA LEU A 253 -5.61 10.45 -9.06
C LEU A 253 -6.07 11.74 -9.77
N ASP A 254 -6.62 11.60 -10.97
CA ASP A 254 -7.10 12.69 -11.82
C ASP A 254 -8.63 12.89 -11.73
N ASP A 255 -9.18 13.71 -12.62
CA ASP A 255 -10.62 14.00 -12.67
C ASP A 255 -11.47 12.83 -13.20
N CYS A 256 -10.85 11.73 -13.65
CA CYS A 256 -11.55 10.56 -14.20
C CYS A 256 -11.81 9.49 -13.13
N GLN A 257 -11.42 9.72 -11.89
CA GLN A 257 -11.63 8.82 -10.76
C GLN A 257 -12.62 9.42 -9.73
N GLU A 258 -13.22 8.57 -8.87
CA GLU A 258 -14.38 8.96 -8.04
C GLU A 258 -14.03 9.44 -6.62
N ILE A 259 -12.75 9.35 -6.18
CA ILE A 259 -12.36 9.68 -4.81
C ILE A 259 -11.89 11.14 -4.73
N HIS A 260 -12.50 11.92 -3.85
CA HIS A 260 -12.07 13.30 -3.62
C HIS A 260 -10.86 13.35 -2.66
N TYR A 261 -9.65 13.08 -3.20
CA TYR A 261 -8.40 12.99 -2.45
C TYR A 261 -8.07 14.21 -1.56
N PRO A 262 -8.31 15.47 -1.98
CA PRO A 262 -8.08 16.62 -1.08
C PRO A 262 -8.87 16.53 0.24
N ALA A 263 -10.08 15.98 0.25
CA ALA A 263 -10.85 15.79 1.48
C ALA A 263 -10.32 14.63 2.32
N VAL A 264 -9.89 13.55 1.68
CA VAL A 264 -9.24 12.40 2.35
C VAL A 264 -7.98 12.88 3.06
N MET A 265 -7.11 13.63 2.38
CA MET A 265 -5.85 14.13 2.95
C MET A 265 -6.07 15.13 4.09
N ARG A 266 -7.04 16.06 3.96
CA ARG A 266 -7.41 16.93 5.08
C ARG A 266 -7.88 16.13 6.31
N THR A 267 -8.60 15.04 6.10
CA THR A 267 -9.00 14.15 7.19
C THR A 267 -7.78 13.49 7.86
N LEU A 268 -6.76 13.06 7.10
CA LEU A 268 -5.53 12.53 7.68
C LEU A 268 -4.84 13.57 8.57
N VAL A 269 -4.78 14.84 8.11
CA VAL A 269 -4.22 15.94 8.91
C VAL A 269 -5.06 16.19 10.18
N GLU A 270 -6.40 16.21 10.07
CA GLU A 270 -7.33 16.42 11.19
C GLU A 270 -7.20 15.35 12.28
N ILE A 271 -7.03 14.07 11.90
CA ILE A 271 -6.86 12.96 12.85
C ILE A 271 -5.43 12.84 13.41
N GLY A 272 -4.53 13.76 13.02
CA GLY A 272 -3.14 13.77 13.47
C GLY A 272 -2.26 12.66 12.89
N TYR A 273 -2.58 12.15 11.70
CA TYR A 273 -1.75 11.15 11.05
C TYR A 273 -0.41 11.76 10.62
N THR A 274 0.69 11.15 11.03
CA THR A 274 2.07 11.60 10.75
C THR A 274 2.91 10.56 9.98
N GLY A 275 2.28 9.45 9.57
CA GLY A 275 2.92 8.42 8.77
C GLY A 275 3.11 8.84 7.32
N TYR A 276 3.36 7.87 6.45
CA TYR A 276 3.56 8.10 5.03
C TYR A 276 2.27 7.82 4.24
N VAL A 277 2.14 8.47 3.08
CA VAL A 277 1.09 8.23 2.10
C VAL A 277 1.76 7.74 0.82
N GLY A 278 1.63 6.46 0.52
CA GLY A 278 2.19 5.80 -0.65
C GLY A 278 1.30 5.97 -1.88
N GLN A 279 1.86 6.53 -2.95
CA GLN A 279 1.24 6.55 -4.26
C GLN A 279 1.37 5.16 -4.88
N GLU A 280 0.30 4.38 -4.84
CA GLU A 280 0.31 2.98 -5.26
C GLU A 280 -0.68 2.73 -6.41
N PHE A 281 -0.68 3.62 -7.39
CA PHE A 281 -1.47 3.47 -8.59
C PHE A 281 -0.65 2.93 -9.77
N ILE A 282 -1.33 2.27 -10.71
CA ILE A 282 -0.74 1.73 -11.94
C ILE A 282 -0.90 2.79 -13.04
N PRO A 283 0.18 3.45 -13.48
CA PRO A 283 0.08 4.50 -14.49
C PRO A 283 -0.47 3.96 -15.82
N THR A 284 -1.51 4.61 -16.33
CA THR A 284 -2.15 4.28 -17.61
C THR A 284 -1.67 5.20 -18.75
N ARG A 285 -0.99 6.28 -18.41
CA ARG A 285 -0.39 7.29 -19.29
C ARG A 285 0.98 7.70 -18.75
N ASP A 286 1.58 8.77 -19.26
CA ASP A 286 2.89 9.25 -18.82
C ASP A 286 3.01 9.31 -17.28
N PRO A 287 3.86 8.49 -16.65
CA PRO A 287 3.95 8.44 -15.20
C PRO A 287 4.47 9.75 -14.58
N ASP A 288 5.33 10.50 -15.26
CA ASP A 288 5.84 11.78 -14.75
C ASP A 288 4.68 12.76 -14.51
N ALA A 289 3.76 12.85 -15.46
CA ALA A 289 2.56 13.69 -15.37
C ALA A 289 1.59 13.13 -14.31
N GLY A 290 1.28 11.83 -14.35
CA GLY A 290 0.36 11.19 -13.42
C GLY A 290 0.80 11.30 -11.95
N LEU A 291 2.09 11.11 -11.68
CA LEU A 291 2.65 11.27 -10.34
C LEU A 291 2.59 12.72 -9.85
N ALA A 292 2.88 13.70 -10.73
CA ALA A 292 2.80 15.10 -10.37
C ALA A 292 1.37 15.51 -9.98
N GLU A 293 0.37 15.10 -10.76
CA GLU A 293 -1.05 15.31 -10.46
C GLU A 293 -1.50 14.63 -9.17
N ALA A 294 -1.09 13.38 -8.96
CA ALA A 294 -1.43 12.63 -7.76
C ALA A 294 -0.88 13.29 -6.49
N ILE A 295 0.38 13.74 -6.54
CA ILE A 295 1.00 14.45 -5.42
C ILE A 295 0.30 15.81 -5.19
N GLU A 296 -0.05 16.54 -6.25
CA GLU A 296 -0.77 17.80 -6.14
C GLU A 296 -2.15 17.60 -5.49
N ALA A 297 -2.92 16.60 -5.91
CA ALA A 297 -4.21 16.26 -5.33
C ALA A 297 -4.12 15.88 -3.85
N CYS A 298 -2.99 15.30 -3.42
CA CYS A 298 -2.75 14.86 -2.06
C CYS A 298 -2.02 15.89 -1.17
N ASP A 299 -1.51 16.99 -1.71
CA ASP A 299 -0.78 18.01 -0.93
C ASP A 299 -1.74 19.11 -0.42
N VAL A 300 -2.18 19.02 0.84
CA VAL A 300 -3.22 19.88 1.44
C VAL A 300 -2.71 20.79 2.55
#